data_0c51167c4a92d6f793821d29f01da0d2
#
_entry.id   0c51167c4a92d6f793821d29f01da0d2
#
_cell.length_a   1.000
_cell.length_b   1.000
_cell.length_c   1.000
_cell.angle_alpha   90.00
_cell.angle_beta   90.00
_cell.angle_gamma   90.00
#
_symmetry.space_group_name_H-M   'P 1'
#
loop_
_entity.id
_entity.type
_entity.pdbx_description
1 polymer ?
#
loop_
_entity_poly.entity_id
_entity_poly.type
_entity_poly.pdbx_seq_one_letter_code
_entity_poly.pdbx_strand_id
1 'polypeptide(L)'
;MKITPQITLKNVPHSEAVEAKIREKMAKLEQFDGRLTSCRVTVEESQRRHHQGKLFAVHVDMTVPGRELVVNRIEHEDLYVAVRDAFDAAKRQLDEHSRKRRREVKSHAESPRGTVVKIFPFDGYGFISTSDGREIYFHRNSVIEPDFDRLEEGAEVAFLEEQGKEGPQAIRVAASG
;
A
#
# COMPACT_ATOMS: atom_id res chain seq x y z
N MET A 1 12.42 2.94 -16.17
CA MET A 1 11.40 2.86 -17.24
C MET A 1 10.81 4.25 -17.41
N LYS A 2 10.75 4.78 -18.59
CA LYS A 2 10.07 6.06 -18.84
C LYS A 2 8.56 5.80 -18.90
N ILE A 3 7.83 6.42 -17.98
CA ILE A 3 6.37 6.43 -18.03
C ILE A 3 5.93 7.22 -19.27
N THR A 4 5.00 6.66 -20.04
CA THR A 4 4.35 7.42 -21.10
C THR A 4 3.29 8.32 -20.45
N PRO A 5 3.51 9.66 -20.39
CA PRO A 5 2.56 10.56 -19.80
C PRO A 5 1.31 10.66 -20.70
N GLN A 6 0.14 10.41 -20.14
CA GLN A 6 -1.13 10.65 -20.80
C GLN A 6 -1.81 11.85 -20.15
N ILE A 7 -2.00 12.92 -20.92
CA ILE A 7 -2.68 14.13 -20.47
C ILE A 7 -3.92 14.33 -21.33
N THR A 8 -5.08 14.43 -20.69
CA THR A 8 -6.37 14.68 -21.35
C THR A 8 -6.95 15.99 -20.82
N LEU A 9 -7.20 16.93 -21.71
CA LEU A 9 -7.87 18.20 -21.40
C LEU A 9 -9.31 18.14 -21.92
N LYS A 10 -10.30 18.31 -21.05
CA LYS A 10 -11.71 18.35 -21.40
C LYS A 10 -12.28 19.74 -21.11
N ASN A 11 -12.83 20.37 -22.11
CA ASN A 11 -13.38 21.73 -22.03
C ASN A 11 -12.40 22.78 -21.51
N VAL A 12 -11.12 22.48 -21.51
CA VAL A 12 -10.03 23.39 -21.12
C VAL A 12 -9.29 23.78 -22.38
N PRO A 13 -9.06 25.08 -22.64
CA PRO A 13 -8.24 25.50 -23.78
C PRO A 13 -6.86 24.87 -23.72
N HIS A 14 -6.37 24.40 -24.86
CA HIS A 14 -5.02 23.85 -24.95
C HIS A 14 -3.99 24.91 -24.54
N SER A 15 -3.17 24.59 -23.56
CA SER A 15 -2.11 25.45 -23.06
C SER A 15 -0.83 24.65 -22.88
N GLU A 16 0.17 24.97 -23.66
CA GLU A 16 1.49 24.33 -23.55
C GLU A 16 2.11 24.52 -22.16
N ALA A 17 1.85 25.66 -21.52
CA ALA A 17 2.33 25.94 -20.17
C ALA A 17 1.70 24.99 -19.12
N VAL A 18 0.41 24.70 -19.24
CA VAL A 18 -0.30 23.76 -18.37
C VAL A 18 0.20 22.35 -18.60
N GLU A 19 0.34 21.92 -19.84
CA GLU A 19 0.87 20.58 -20.16
C GLU A 19 2.32 20.41 -19.68
N ALA A 20 3.16 21.42 -19.90
CA ALA A 20 4.55 21.41 -19.42
C ALA A 20 4.60 21.26 -17.88
N LYS A 21 3.72 21.98 -17.17
CA LYS A 21 3.61 21.88 -15.71
C LYS A 21 3.15 20.51 -15.23
N ILE A 22 2.17 19.92 -15.91
CA ILE A 22 1.70 18.57 -15.62
C ILE A 22 2.81 17.54 -15.87
N ARG A 23 3.52 17.63 -17.01
CA ARG A 23 4.66 16.75 -17.32
C ARG A 23 5.79 16.85 -16.29
N GLU A 24 6.12 18.06 -15.84
CA GLU A 24 7.09 18.29 -14.75
C GLU A 24 6.68 17.57 -13.47
N LYS A 25 5.41 17.70 -13.09
CA LYS A 25 4.86 17.03 -11.90
C LYS A 25 4.85 15.51 -12.04
N MET A 26 4.49 14.97 -13.22
CA MET A 26 4.54 13.55 -13.52
C MET A 26 5.96 12.98 -13.42
N ALA A 27 6.95 13.69 -13.95
CA ALA A 27 8.37 13.31 -13.85
C ALA A 27 8.84 13.26 -12.39
N LYS A 28 8.37 14.18 -11.53
CA LYS A 28 8.66 14.16 -10.10
C LYS A 28 8.04 12.94 -9.39
N LEU A 29 6.84 12.52 -9.78
CA LEU A 29 6.23 11.29 -9.25
C LEU A 29 7.02 10.04 -9.67
N GLU A 30 7.49 9.98 -10.93
CA GLU A 30 8.33 8.89 -11.42
C GLU A 30 9.66 8.79 -10.65
N GLN A 31 10.28 9.94 -10.35
CA GLN A 31 11.51 9.97 -9.53
C GLN A 31 11.24 9.57 -8.08
N PHE A 32 10.05 9.88 -7.56
CA PHE A 32 9.65 9.53 -6.19
C PHE A 32 9.40 8.03 -6.01
N ASP A 33 8.72 7.38 -6.95
CA ASP A 33 8.54 5.93 -6.98
C ASP A 33 8.84 5.37 -8.38
N GLY A 34 10.05 4.87 -8.57
CA GLY A 34 10.52 4.30 -9.84
C GLY A 34 9.78 3.04 -10.31
N ARG A 35 8.76 2.60 -9.59
CA ARG A 35 7.88 1.48 -9.96
C ARG A 35 6.55 1.92 -10.54
N LEU A 36 6.32 3.21 -10.62
CA LEU A 36 5.18 3.75 -11.33
C LEU A 36 5.25 3.31 -12.81
N THR A 37 4.26 2.54 -13.27
CA THR A 37 4.23 1.99 -14.63
C THR A 37 3.44 2.86 -15.59
N SER A 38 2.40 3.53 -15.12
CA SER A 38 1.67 4.52 -15.90
C SER A 38 1.14 5.63 -15.04
N CYS A 39 0.97 6.81 -15.64
CA CYS A 39 0.31 7.94 -15.02
C CYS A 39 -0.54 8.66 -16.07
N ARG A 40 -1.85 8.78 -15.79
CA ARG A 40 -2.80 9.52 -16.61
C ARG A 40 -3.35 10.68 -15.81
N VAL A 41 -3.37 11.85 -16.42
CA VAL A 41 -3.93 13.06 -15.82
C VAL A 41 -5.06 13.56 -16.71
N THR A 42 -6.23 13.73 -16.14
CA THR A 42 -7.39 14.32 -16.79
C THR A 42 -7.73 15.62 -16.11
N VAL A 43 -7.77 16.69 -16.90
CA VAL A 43 -8.17 18.02 -16.45
C VAL A 43 -9.48 18.39 -17.15
N GLU A 44 -10.47 18.77 -16.38
CA GLU A 44 -11.80 19.14 -16.87
C GLU A 44 -12.21 20.50 -16.31
N GLU A 45 -12.70 21.40 -17.19
CA GLU A 45 -13.40 22.61 -16.76
C GLU A 45 -14.87 22.26 -16.55
N SER A 46 -15.38 22.43 -15.33
CA SER A 46 -16.79 22.25 -15.01
C SER A 46 -17.46 23.59 -14.69
N GLN A 47 -18.64 23.81 -15.26
CA GLN A 47 -19.45 24.98 -14.92
C GLN A 47 -20.31 24.65 -13.70
N ARG A 48 -20.23 25.46 -12.66
CA ARG A 48 -21.21 25.42 -11.56
C ARG A 48 -22.56 25.89 -12.07
N ARG A 49 -23.59 25.05 -11.95
CA ARG A 49 -24.94 25.32 -12.44
C ARG A 49 -25.61 26.58 -11.85
N HIS A 50 -25.10 27.17 -10.79
CA HIS A 50 -25.73 28.31 -10.09
C HIS A 50 -24.80 29.42 -9.64
N HIS A 51 -23.51 29.40 -9.95
CA HIS A 51 -22.57 30.45 -9.60
C HIS A 51 -21.70 30.84 -10.80
N GLN A 52 -21.51 32.14 -10.99
CA GLN A 52 -20.57 32.68 -11.98
C GLN A 52 -19.16 32.32 -11.53
N GLY A 53 -18.58 31.29 -12.12
CA GLY A 53 -17.20 30.89 -11.85
C GLY A 53 -16.85 29.58 -12.58
N LYS A 54 -15.62 29.50 -13.06
CA LYS A 54 -15.03 28.30 -13.64
C LYS A 54 -14.44 27.46 -12.52
N LEU A 55 -14.66 26.16 -12.54
CA LEU A 55 -13.98 25.20 -11.68
C LEU A 55 -13.17 24.24 -12.54
N PHE A 56 -11.94 24.02 -12.17
CA PHE A 56 -11.08 23.02 -12.79
C PHE A 56 -11.02 21.81 -11.92
N ALA A 57 -11.38 20.66 -12.46
CA ALA A 57 -11.31 19.37 -11.81
C ALA A 57 -10.12 18.60 -12.38
N VAL A 58 -9.28 18.04 -11.51
CA VAL A 58 -8.12 17.24 -11.89
C VAL A 58 -8.25 15.83 -11.31
N HIS A 59 -8.08 14.84 -12.18
CA HIS A 59 -7.99 13.43 -11.83
C HIS A 59 -6.60 12.92 -12.14
N VAL A 60 -6.04 12.09 -11.27
CA VAL A 60 -4.75 11.43 -11.50
C VAL A 60 -4.90 9.95 -11.28
N ASP A 61 -4.73 9.16 -12.34
CA ASP A 61 -4.71 7.70 -12.29
C ASP A 61 -3.28 7.22 -12.41
N MET A 62 -2.85 6.44 -11.46
CA MET A 62 -1.49 5.90 -11.39
C MET A 62 -1.54 4.39 -11.29
N THR A 63 -0.71 3.70 -12.06
CA THR A 63 -0.57 2.24 -11.97
C THR A 63 0.79 1.89 -11.39
N VAL A 64 0.77 1.09 -10.34
CA VAL A 64 1.96 0.47 -9.75
C VAL A 64 1.80 -1.05 -9.85
N PRO A 65 2.87 -1.86 -9.74
CA PRO A 65 2.75 -3.32 -9.82
C PRO A 65 1.72 -3.87 -8.83
N GLY A 66 0.68 -4.52 -9.36
CA GLY A 66 -0.38 -5.16 -8.60
C GLY A 66 -1.48 -4.21 -8.07
N ARG A 67 -1.43 -2.91 -8.35
CA ARG A 67 -2.44 -1.97 -7.86
C ARG A 67 -2.58 -0.72 -8.73
N GLU A 68 -3.80 -0.23 -8.78
CA GLU A 68 -4.14 1.07 -9.32
C GLU A 68 -4.45 2.05 -8.17
N LEU A 69 -3.87 3.25 -8.26
CA LEU A 69 -4.06 4.34 -7.31
C LEU A 69 -4.74 5.50 -8.03
N VAL A 70 -5.87 5.93 -7.53
CA VAL A 70 -6.68 6.97 -8.15
C VAL A 70 -6.84 8.15 -7.21
N VAL A 71 -6.44 9.33 -7.67
CA VAL A 71 -6.80 10.60 -7.05
C VAL A 71 -8.09 11.07 -7.70
N ASN A 72 -9.17 10.95 -6.94
CA ASN A 72 -10.47 11.44 -7.37
C ASN A 72 -10.46 12.97 -7.45
N ARG A 73 -11.40 13.47 -8.23
CA ARG A 73 -11.71 14.85 -8.56
C ARG A 73 -11.26 15.89 -7.51
N ILE A 74 -10.15 16.56 -7.76
CA ILE A 74 -9.69 17.72 -7.00
C ILE A 74 -10.13 18.97 -7.75
N GLU A 75 -10.91 19.81 -7.11
CA GLU A 75 -11.51 20.99 -7.73
C GLU A 75 -10.95 22.29 -7.14
N HIS A 76 -10.63 23.22 -7.99
CA HIS A 76 -10.25 24.59 -7.62
C HIS A 76 -10.59 25.59 -8.75
N GLU A 77 -10.80 26.84 -8.39
CA GLU A 77 -11.04 27.92 -9.35
C GLU A 77 -9.78 28.26 -10.16
N ASP A 78 -8.60 28.05 -9.58
CA ASP A 78 -7.32 28.19 -10.24
C ASP A 78 -6.82 26.81 -10.70
N LEU A 79 -6.57 26.66 -11.99
CA LEU A 79 -6.11 25.44 -12.61
C LEU A 79 -4.76 24.96 -12.06
N TYR A 80 -3.82 25.87 -11.82
CA TYR A 80 -2.49 25.52 -11.31
C TYR A 80 -2.56 25.01 -9.86
N VAL A 81 -3.47 25.57 -9.07
CA VAL A 81 -3.75 25.12 -7.70
C VAL A 81 -4.40 23.73 -7.72
N ALA A 82 -5.39 23.51 -8.59
CA ALA A 82 -6.02 22.20 -8.75
C ALA A 82 -5.00 21.12 -9.15
N VAL A 83 -4.11 21.41 -10.10
CA VAL A 83 -3.01 20.53 -10.51
C VAL A 83 -2.06 20.26 -9.35
N ARG A 84 -1.62 21.30 -8.63
CA ARG A 84 -0.73 21.15 -7.47
C ARG A 84 -1.33 20.20 -6.42
N ASP A 85 -2.56 20.46 -6.02
CA ASP A 85 -3.24 19.73 -4.96
C ASP A 85 -3.52 18.27 -5.36
N ALA A 86 -3.86 18.01 -6.63
CA ALA A 86 -4.02 16.66 -7.17
C ALA A 86 -2.71 15.87 -7.14
N PHE A 87 -1.58 16.48 -7.52
CA PHE A 87 -0.28 15.81 -7.48
C PHE A 87 0.26 15.65 -6.05
N ASP A 88 -0.05 16.54 -5.12
CA ASP A 88 0.28 16.37 -3.71
C ASP A 88 -0.52 15.21 -3.09
N ALA A 89 -1.79 15.04 -3.47
CA ALA A 89 -2.59 13.88 -3.10
C ALA A 89 -2.05 12.58 -3.73
N ALA A 90 -1.64 12.60 -4.99
CA ALA A 90 -1.03 11.49 -5.69
C ALA A 90 0.26 11.02 -4.99
N LYS A 91 1.13 11.97 -4.64
CA LYS A 91 2.36 11.68 -3.90
C LYS A 91 2.09 11.03 -2.55
N ARG A 92 1.09 11.52 -1.80
CA ARG A 92 0.69 10.92 -0.51
C ARG A 92 0.21 9.48 -0.67
N GLN A 93 -0.60 9.19 -1.69
CA GLN A 93 -1.05 7.82 -1.97
C GLN A 93 0.10 6.88 -2.34
N LEU A 94 1.05 7.34 -3.16
CA LEU A 94 2.25 6.58 -3.49
C LEU A 94 3.13 6.31 -2.26
N ASP A 95 3.33 7.31 -1.41
CA ASP A 95 4.11 7.16 -0.16
C ASP A 95 3.45 6.17 0.79
N GLU A 96 2.14 6.26 0.98
CA GLU A 96 1.38 5.33 1.82
C GLU A 96 1.45 3.90 1.28
N HIS A 97 1.30 3.72 -0.04
CA HIS A 97 1.44 2.42 -0.68
C HIS A 97 2.86 1.85 -0.49
N SER A 98 3.88 2.67 -0.69
CA SER A 98 5.28 2.28 -0.50
C SER A 98 5.60 1.92 0.96
N ARG A 99 5.04 2.65 1.93
CA ARG A 99 5.20 2.36 3.36
C ARG A 99 4.50 1.05 3.75
N LYS A 100 3.26 0.82 3.30
CA LYS A 100 2.53 -0.43 3.56
C LYS A 100 3.32 -1.62 3.03
N ARG A 101 3.81 -1.54 1.80
CA ARG A 101 4.62 -2.58 1.19
C ARG A 101 5.94 -2.82 1.92
N ARG A 102 6.66 -1.76 2.35
CA ARG A 102 7.89 -1.90 3.14
C ARG A 102 7.62 -2.59 4.48
N ARG A 103 6.49 -2.32 5.10
CA ARG A 103 6.06 -3.01 6.33
C ARG A 103 5.76 -4.48 6.05
N GLU A 104 5.06 -4.80 4.96
CA GLU A 104 4.81 -6.18 4.55
C GLU A 104 6.10 -6.94 4.25
N VAL A 105 7.02 -6.34 3.47
CA VAL A 105 8.34 -6.94 3.19
C VAL A 105 9.18 -7.07 4.45
N LYS A 106 9.18 -6.08 5.35
CA LYS A 106 9.88 -6.19 6.64
C LYS A 106 9.25 -7.25 7.55
N SER A 107 7.92 -7.37 7.56
CA SER A 107 7.25 -8.43 8.33
C SER A 107 7.61 -9.82 7.80
N HIS A 108 7.88 -9.98 6.51
CA HIS A 108 8.35 -11.24 5.94
C HIS A 108 9.86 -11.48 6.09
N ALA A 109 10.69 -10.42 6.07
CA ALA A 109 12.15 -10.53 6.20
C ALA A 109 12.65 -10.55 7.65
N GLU A 110 11.90 -9.99 8.58
CA GLU A 110 12.23 -9.87 10.01
C GLU A 110 11.23 -10.60 10.92
N SER A 111 10.34 -11.43 10.36
CA SER A 111 9.47 -12.27 11.19
C SER A 111 10.34 -13.22 12.00
N PRO A 112 10.27 -13.18 13.33
CA PRO A 112 11.00 -14.14 14.14
C PRO A 112 10.64 -15.55 13.69
N ARG A 113 11.64 -16.41 13.64
CA ARG A 113 11.49 -17.82 13.31
C ARG A 113 11.62 -18.64 14.58
N GLY A 114 10.90 -19.74 14.60
CA GLY A 114 10.98 -20.67 15.69
C GLY A 114 10.55 -22.07 15.25
N THR A 115 10.66 -23.01 16.17
CA THR A 115 10.25 -24.39 15.95
C THR A 115 9.07 -24.71 16.84
N VAL A 116 8.06 -25.34 16.31
CA VAL A 116 6.92 -25.83 17.09
C VAL A 116 7.41 -26.95 18.03
N VAL A 117 7.36 -26.71 19.33
CA VAL A 117 7.83 -27.68 20.34
C VAL A 117 6.70 -28.49 20.95
N LYS A 118 5.53 -27.90 21.02
CA LYS A 118 4.31 -28.58 21.52
C LYS A 118 3.08 -28.11 20.76
N ILE A 119 2.17 -29.05 20.51
CA ILE A 119 0.89 -28.74 19.90
C ILE A 119 -0.21 -29.53 20.62
N PHE A 120 -1.32 -28.89 20.93
CA PHE A 120 -2.49 -29.47 21.57
C PHE A 120 -3.70 -29.39 20.63
N PRO A 121 -3.87 -30.38 19.75
CA PRO A 121 -4.87 -30.30 18.68
C PRO A 121 -6.30 -30.15 19.19
N PHE A 122 -6.64 -30.82 20.30
CA PHE A 122 -7.98 -30.77 20.89
C PHE A 122 -8.30 -29.44 21.54
N ASP A 123 -7.29 -28.79 22.15
CA ASP A 123 -7.44 -27.50 22.82
C ASP A 123 -7.19 -26.30 21.86
N GLY A 124 -6.63 -26.58 20.70
CA GLY A 124 -6.43 -25.61 19.63
C GLY A 124 -5.34 -24.58 19.90
N TYR A 125 -4.24 -24.95 20.55
CA TYR A 125 -3.10 -24.10 20.80
C TYR A 125 -1.76 -24.87 20.76
N GLY A 126 -0.66 -24.16 20.79
CA GLY A 126 0.67 -24.74 20.86
C GLY A 126 1.73 -23.73 21.31
N PHE A 127 2.99 -24.16 21.31
CA PHE A 127 4.15 -23.37 21.70
C PHE A 127 5.23 -23.44 20.62
N ILE A 128 5.86 -22.31 20.37
CA ILE A 128 6.98 -22.14 19.46
C ILE A 128 8.20 -21.79 20.28
N SER A 129 9.28 -22.56 20.13
CA SER A 129 10.60 -22.21 20.69
C SER A 129 11.33 -21.30 19.73
N THR A 130 11.81 -20.18 20.23
CA THR A 130 12.60 -19.20 19.49
C THR A 130 14.10 -19.46 19.63
N SER A 131 14.92 -18.90 18.77
CA SER A 131 16.38 -19.07 18.79
C SER A 131 17.05 -18.56 20.07
N ASP A 132 16.39 -17.64 20.80
CA ASP A 132 16.82 -17.13 22.10
C ASP A 132 16.34 -17.96 23.30
N GLY A 133 15.69 -19.12 23.02
CA GLY A 133 15.25 -20.08 24.03
C GLY A 133 13.94 -19.75 24.73
N ARG A 134 13.17 -18.77 24.24
CA ARG A 134 11.85 -18.46 24.76
C ARG A 134 10.79 -19.38 24.13
N GLU A 135 9.79 -19.76 24.90
CA GLU A 135 8.59 -20.41 24.41
C GLU A 135 7.48 -19.38 24.25
N ILE A 136 6.91 -19.31 23.04
CA ILE A 136 5.86 -18.36 22.71
C ILE A 136 4.57 -19.12 22.38
N TYR A 137 3.50 -18.76 23.07
CA TYR A 137 2.16 -19.32 22.86
C TYR A 137 1.59 -18.90 21.52
N PHE A 138 0.89 -19.82 20.84
CA PHE A 138 0.05 -19.49 19.68
C PHE A 138 -1.27 -20.25 19.73
N HIS A 139 -2.32 -19.63 19.23
CA HIS A 139 -3.65 -20.20 19.10
C HIS A 139 -3.90 -20.66 17.66
N ARG A 140 -4.80 -21.66 17.43
CA ARG A 140 -5.12 -22.15 16.09
C ARG A 140 -5.55 -21.06 15.12
N ASN A 141 -6.27 -20.03 15.61
CA ASN A 141 -6.70 -18.89 14.79
C ASN A 141 -5.55 -17.98 14.33
N SER A 142 -4.38 -18.14 14.91
CA SER A 142 -3.16 -17.41 14.54
C SER A 142 -2.39 -18.10 13.42
N VAL A 143 -2.69 -19.36 13.10
CA VAL A 143 -2.05 -20.11 12.02
C VAL A 143 -2.69 -19.75 10.70
N ILE A 144 -1.86 -19.31 9.75
CA ILE A 144 -2.32 -18.85 8.43
C ILE A 144 -2.14 -20.00 7.41
N GLU A 145 -0.96 -20.65 7.44
CA GLU A 145 -0.59 -21.69 6.48
C GLU A 145 0.53 -22.57 7.04
N PRO A 146 0.44 -23.91 6.96
CA PRO A 146 -0.76 -24.71 6.66
C PRO A 146 -1.84 -24.58 7.74
N ASP A 147 -3.00 -25.22 7.53
CA ASP A 147 -4.01 -25.31 8.59
C ASP A 147 -3.41 -25.86 9.89
N PHE A 148 -3.89 -25.41 11.05
CA PHE A 148 -3.41 -25.81 12.37
C PHE A 148 -3.32 -27.34 12.52
N ASP A 149 -4.30 -28.08 11.96
CA ASP A 149 -4.39 -29.54 12.06
C ASP A 149 -3.32 -30.28 11.21
N ARG A 150 -2.57 -29.55 10.37
CA ARG A 150 -1.44 -30.06 9.57
C ARG A 150 -0.08 -29.61 10.12
N LEU A 151 -0.10 -28.80 11.16
CA LEU A 151 1.13 -28.32 11.80
C LEU A 151 1.63 -29.42 12.76
N GLU A 152 2.87 -29.81 12.60
CA GLU A 152 3.50 -30.86 13.41
C GLU A 152 4.56 -30.30 14.35
N GLU A 153 4.83 -31.02 15.45
CA GLU A 153 5.96 -30.72 16.32
C GLU A 153 7.26 -30.89 15.55
N GLY A 154 8.17 -29.91 15.69
CA GLY A 154 9.43 -29.83 14.93
C GLY A 154 9.33 -28.99 13.66
N ALA A 155 8.14 -28.53 13.26
CA ALA A 155 7.98 -27.66 12.10
C ALA A 155 8.61 -26.29 12.35
N GLU A 156 9.39 -25.80 11.37
CA GLU A 156 9.87 -24.41 11.38
C GLU A 156 8.76 -23.47 10.94
N VAL A 157 8.55 -22.42 11.73
CA VAL A 157 7.52 -21.42 11.48
C VAL A 157 8.08 -20.01 11.57
N ALA A 158 7.53 -19.12 10.74
CA ALA A 158 7.69 -17.69 10.91
C ALA A 158 6.42 -17.14 11.57
N PHE A 159 6.56 -16.17 12.45
CA PHE A 159 5.44 -15.58 13.16
C PHE A 159 5.67 -14.10 13.48
N LEU A 160 4.64 -13.41 13.93
CA LEU A 160 4.73 -12.10 14.55
C LEU A 160 4.47 -12.24 16.05
N GLU A 161 5.25 -11.55 16.87
CA GLU A 161 5.08 -11.52 18.32
C GLU A 161 4.20 -10.31 18.70
N GLU A 162 3.17 -10.55 19.49
CA GLU A 162 2.31 -9.51 20.06
C GLU A 162 2.16 -9.73 21.57
N GLN A 163 2.07 -8.65 22.32
CA GLN A 163 1.85 -8.73 23.76
C GLN A 163 0.36 -9.04 24.03
N GLY A 164 0.08 -10.27 24.44
CA GLY A 164 -1.24 -10.71 24.88
C GLY A 164 -1.51 -10.40 26.36
N LYS A 165 -2.70 -10.77 26.83
CA LYS A 165 -3.10 -10.57 28.24
C LYS A 165 -2.30 -11.39 29.24
N GLU A 166 -1.82 -12.54 28.84
CA GLU A 166 -1.07 -13.51 29.67
C GLU A 166 0.42 -13.59 29.31
N GLY A 167 0.90 -12.70 28.44
CA GLY A 167 2.30 -12.68 28.00
C GLY A 167 2.43 -12.58 26.47
N PRO A 168 3.65 -12.75 25.96
CA PRO A 168 3.89 -12.70 24.52
C PRO A 168 3.22 -13.89 23.82
N GLN A 169 2.51 -13.59 22.74
CA GLN A 169 1.84 -14.57 21.90
C GLN A 169 2.25 -14.41 20.43
N ALA A 170 2.31 -15.54 19.74
CA ALA A 170 2.56 -15.53 18.31
C ALA A 170 1.25 -15.35 17.53
N ILE A 171 1.27 -14.40 16.64
CA ILE A 171 0.20 -14.16 15.67
C ILE A 171 0.74 -14.37 14.26
N ARG A 172 -0.14 -14.67 13.29
CA ARG A 172 0.23 -14.89 11.89
C ARG A 172 1.33 -15.95 11.73
N VAL A 173 1.13 -17.11 12.33
CA VAL A 173 2.05 -18.24 12.25
C VAL A 173 1.92 -18.90 10.87
N ALA A 174 3.05 -19.04 10.17
CA ALA A 174 3.13 -19.71 8.87
C ALA A 174 4.34 -20.65 8.83
N ALA A 175 4.17 -21.84 8.27
CA ALA A 175 5.31 -22.74 8.08
C ALA A 175 6.34 -22.12 7.13
N SER A 176 7.61 -22.23 7.52
CA SER A 176 8.74 -21.89 6.65
C SER A 176 9.07 -23.11 5.83
N GLY A 177 8.50 -23.20 4.61
CA GLY A 177 8.84 -24.24 3.67
C GLY A 177 10.17 -23.98 2.97
#